data_487eaf1c13ea31410880514b646ce82c
#
_entry.id   487eaf1c13ea31410880514b646ce82c
#
_cell.length_a   1.000
_cell.length_b   1.000
_cell.length_c   1.000
_cell.angle_alpha   90.00
_cell.angle_beta   90.00
_cell.angle_gamma   90.00
#
_symmetry.space_group_name_H-M   'P 1'
#
loop_
_entity.id
_entity.type
_entity.pdbx_description
1 polymer ?
#
loop_
_entity_poly.entity_id
_entity_poly.type
_entity_poly.pdbx_seq_one_letter_code
_entity_poly.pdbx_strand_id
1 'polypeptide(L)'
;MEVFPAFVPLAGRRVIVAGEGEAAEAKARLFEGAPAIVARLAGDAALRDDAYADAALAFIAGPETFCVAAAAAARRAGVPVNVVDRPAMSDFQTPAIVDRGAVVGAIGTGGSAPLLGTRLRNALEAQWPQRLGDVAALFRALQPEIRAKLPDLDARRAALRAVLDGPATEAALAGDMGEALALARMMLNHPTPPVGRLWRLQAPSDVELLSLRALRVLGRADRIVARPAAPADLLTLARRDAFRSDPEDGSGATLAAWVAQGQAVVRIVVGDEPATDLAEAQALGLTAIALPIAD
;
A
#
# COMPACT_ATOMS: atom_id res chain seq x y z
N MET A 1 3.84 4.92 16.50
CA MET A 1 4.13 5.66 15.25
C MET A 1 4.41 7.10 15.66
N GLU A 2 5.62 7.59 15.41
CA GLU A 2 6.02 8.95 15.80
C GLU A 2 5.58 10.02 14.79
N VAL A 3 5.43 9.64 13.52
CA VAL A 3 4.96 10.51 12.44
C VAL A 3 3.84 9.84 11.67
N PHE A 4 2.85 10.63 11.22
CA PHE A 4 1.74 10.13 10.41
C PHE A 4 2.02 10.36 8.93
N PRO A 5 2.06 9.30 8.09
CA PRO A 5 2.21 9.46 6.66
C PRO A 5 0.90 9.95 6.02
N ALA A 6 0.99 11.02 5.22
CA ALA A 6 -0.13 11.56 4.47
C ALA A 6 0.27 11.87 3.03
N PHE A 7 -0.64 11.63 2.07
CA PHE A 7 -0.47 12.01 0.67
C PHE A 7 -1.25 13.28 0.40
N VAL A 8 -0.57 14.28 -0.17
CA VAL A 8 -1.16 15.57 -0.52
C VAL A 8 -1.53 15.56 -2.01
N PRO A 9 -2.81 15.78 -2.39
CA PRO A 9 -3.18 15.91 -3.78
C PRO A 9 -2.45 17.09 -4.44
N LEU A 10 -1.88 16.88 -5.63
CA LEU A 10 -1.07 17.88 -6.33
C LEU A 10 -1.74 18.44 -7.59
N ALA A 11 -2.73 17.75 -8.15
CA ALA A 11 -3.35 18.14 -9.42
C ALA A 11 -3.94 19.55 -9.35
N GLY A 12 -3.37 20.46 -10.17
CA GLY A 12 -3.77 21.87 -10.25
C GLY A 12 -3.41 22.70 -9.02
N ARG A 13 -2.66 22.16 -8.05
CA ARG A 13 -2.26 22.89 -6.84
C ARG A 13 -0.87 23.47 -6.95
N ARG A 14 -0.68 24.63 -6.34
CA ARG A 14 0.63 25.28 -6.28
C ARG A 14 1.53 24.62 -5.25
N VAL A 15 2.80 24.42 -5.64
CA VAL A 15 3.90 24.05 -4.76
C VAL A 15 4.94 25.14 -4.86
N ILE A 16 5.31 25.73 -3.75
CA ILE A 16 6.31 26.80 -3.72
C ILE A 16 7.69 26.19 -3.42
N VAL A 17 8.67 26.61 -4.19
CA VAL A 17 10.09 26.40 -3.89
C VAL A 17 10.74 27.74 -3.71
N ALA A 18 11.03 28.10 -2.46
CA ALA A 18 11.63 29.37 -2.09
C ALA A 18 13.13 29.23 -1.84
N GLY A 19 13.94 30.07 -2.45
CA GLY A 19 15.39 30.07 -2.38
C GLY A 19 16.06 29.73 -3.71
N GLU A 20 17.38 29.70 -3.67
CA GLU A 20 18.25 29.52 -4.83
C GLU A 20 19.29 28.43 -4.57
N GLY A 21 19.98 28.03 -5.66
CA GLY A 21 21.05 27.01 -5.61
C GLY A 21 20.55 25.59 -5.65
N GLU A 22 21.49 24.64 -5.59
CA GLU A 22 21.24 23.21 -5.82
C GLU A 22 20.20 22.61 -4.86
N ALA A 23 20.13 23.07 -3.62
CA ALA A 23 19.14 22.56 -2.66
C ALA A 23 17.70 22.91 -3.06
N ALA A 24 17.46 24.12 -3.56
CA ALA A 24 16.17 24.53 -4.09
C ALA A 24 15.83 23.79 -5.39
N GLU A 25 16.81 23.66 -6.29
CA GLU A 25 16.66 22.91 -7.53
C GLU A 25 16.31 21.43 -7.27
N ALA A 26 17.00 20.79 -6.33
CA ALA A 26 16.71 19.42 -5.94
C ALA A 26 15.27 19.23 -5.44
N LYS A 27 14.71 20.21 -4.73
CA LYS A 27 13.31 20.16 -4.28
C LYS A 27 12.33 20.37 -5.42
N ALA A 28 12.66 21.22 -6.39
CA ALA A 28 11.78 21.40 -7.54
C ALA A 28 11.76 20.17 -8.45
N ARG A 29 12.89 19.49 -8.63
CA ARG A 29 12.97 18.23 -9.39
C ARG A 29 12.06 17.13 -8.86
N LEU A 30 11.69 17.15 -7.56
CA LEU A 30 10.74 16.18 -7.00
C LEU A 30 9.36 16.24 -7.68
N PHE A 31 9.04 17.35 -8.33
CA PHE A 31 7.75 17.60 -8.96
C PHE A 31 7.82 17.58 -10.49
N GLU A 32 8.94 17.20 -11.08
CA GLU A 32 9.05 17.01 -12.53
C GLU A 32 8.08 15.91 -12.99
N GLY A 33 7.22 16.25 -13.96
CA GLY A 33 6.17 15.34 -14.42
C GLY A 33 4.94 15.23 -13.53
N ALA A 34 4.95 15.82 -12.32
CA ALA A 34 3.78 15.86 -11.45
C ALA A 34 2.76 16.91 -11.96
N PRO A 35 1.45 16.68 -11.76
CA PRO A 35 0.41 17.64 -12.15
C PRO A 35 0.32 18.86 -11.22
N ALA A 36 1.41 19.23 -10.54
CA ALA A 36 1.52 20.40 -9.68
C ALA A 36 1.96 21.64 -10.47
N ILE A 37 1.57 22.82 -10.00
CA ILE A 37 2.05 24.10 -10.49
C ILE A 37 3.22 24.52 -9.58
N VAL A 38 4.45 24.27 -10.01
CA VAL A 38 5.65 24.64 -9.26
C VAL A 38 5.96 26.11 -9.48
N ALA A 39 5.91 26.92 -8.41
CA ALA A 39 6.29 28.33 -8.44
C ALA A 39 7.63 28.52 -7.69
N ARG A 40 8.53 29.27 -8.30
CA ARG A 40 9.84 29.61 -7.74
C ARG A 40 9.78 31.00 -7.13
N LEU A 41 10.27 31.15 -5.91
CA LEU A 41 10.40 32.41 -5.23
C LEU A 41 11.87 32.63 -4.80
N ALA A 42 12.39 33.83 -4.99
CA ALA A 42 13.73 34.22 -4.58
C ALA A 42 13.74 35.61 -3.97
N GLY A 43 14.77 35.93 -3.19
CA GLY A 43 14.93 37.24 -2.56
C GLY A 43 13.67 37.71 -1.79
N ASP A 44 13.35 39.00 -1.91
CA ASP A 44 12.26 39.63 -1.16
C ASP A 44 10.87 39.07 -1.52
N ALA A 45 10.70 38.50 -2.71
CA ALA A 45 9.45 37.86 -3.12
C ALA A 45 9.08 36.67 -2.22
N ALA A 46 10.09 35.93 -1.74
CA ALA A 46 9.91 34.80 -0.84
C ALA A 46 9.58 35.22 0.61
N LEU A 47 9.68 36.50 0.95
CA LEU A 47 9.42 37.01 2.30
C LEU A 47 8.00 37.57 2.47
N ARG A 48 7.22 37.57 1.39
CA ARG A 48 5.84 38.10 1.36
C ARG A 48 4.84 37.01 1.54
N ASP A 49 3.86 37.22 2.41
CA ASP A 49 2.80 36.24 2.73
C ASP A 49 1.92 35.93 1.51
N ASP A 50 1.57 36.95 0.72
CA ASP A 50 0.74 36.82 -0.47
C ASP A 50 1.38 35.96 -1.57
N ALA A 51 2.70 35.85 -1.60
CA ALA A 51 3.41 34.97 -2.54
C ALA A 51 3.10 33.48 -2.31
N TYR A 52 2.69 33.11 -1.10
CA TYR A 52 2.34 31.74 -0.72
C TYR A 52 0.83 31.45 -0.81
N ALA A 53 0.01 32.42 -1.13
CA ALA A 53 -1.45 32.24 -1.17
C ALA A 53 -1.84 31.02 -2.02
N ASP A 54 -2.79 30.22 -1.51
CA ASP A 54 -3.34 29.02 -2.14
C ASP A 54 -2.32 27.89 -2.45
N ALA A 55 -1.09 27.99 -1.93
CA ALA A 55 -0.13 26.92 -2.08
C ALA A 55 -0.48 25.71 -1.20
N ALA A 56 -0.22 24.50 -1.72
CA ALA A 56 -0.41 23.27 -0.95
C ALA A 56 0.74 23.02 0.02
N LEU A 57 1.96 23.31 -0.44
CA LEU A 57 3.22 23.04 0.26
C LEU A 57 4.25 24.12 -0.11
N ALA A 58 5.17 24.39 0.81
CA ALA A 58 6.34 25.23 0.53
C ALA A 58 7.62 24.49 0.94
N PHE A 59 8.60 24.49 0.04
CA PHE A 59 9.98 24.03 0.27
C PHE A 59 10.89 25.26 0.31
N ILE A 60 11.72 25.37 1.35
CA ILE A 60 12.53 26.55 1.59
C ILE A 60 13.99 26.11 1.73
N ALA A 61 14.87 26.72 0.94
CA ALA A 61 16.30 26.44 0.94
C ALA A 61 17.11 27.75 0.90
N GLY A 62 18.13 27.86 1.73
CA GLY A 62 18.98 29.03 1.76
C GLY A 62 19.67 29.28 3.10
N PRO A 63 20.27 30.47 3.29
CA PRO A 63 20.81 30.87 4.58
C PRO A 63 19.76 30.89 5.68
N GLU A 64 20.17 30.72 6.91
CA GLU A 64 19.25 30.57 8.06
C GLU A 64 18.29 31.76 8.20
N THR A 65 18.80 32.99 8.12
CA THR A 65 17.99 34.21 8.20
C THR A 65 16.90 34.27 7.14
N PHE A 66 17.21 33.88 5.91
CA PHE A 66 16.25 33.76 4.82
C PHE A 66 15.22 32.68 5.13
N CYS A 67 15.67 31.49 5.55
CA CYS A 67 14.76 30.38 5.87
C CYS A 67 13.79 30.73 6.99
N VAL A 68 14.22 31.40 8.05
CA VAL A 68 13.35 31.85 9.14
C VAL A 68 12.26 32.80 8.63
N ALA A 69 12.65 33.81 7.85
CA ALA A 69 11.72 34.82 7.34
C ALA A 69 10.72 34.22 6.32
N ALA A 70 11.21 33.42 5.36
CA ALA A 70 10.38 32.80 4.34
C ALA A 70 9.40 31.74 4.95
N ALA A 71 9.88 30.94 5.93
CA ALA A 71 9.01 30.00 6.64
C ALA A 71 7.92 30.71 7.45
N ALA A 72 8.25 31.84 8.08
CA ALA A 72 7.27 32.65 8.78
C ALA A 72 6.20 33.23 7.82
N ALA A 73 6.61 33.69 6.63
CA ALA A 73 5.68 34.19 5.60
C ALA A 73 4.75 33.08 5.10
N ALA A 74 5.30 31.91 4.76
CA ALA A 74 4.49 30.76 4.33
C ALA A 74 3.48 30.31 5.40
N ARG A 75 3.89 30.25 6.67
CA ARG A 75 3.01 29.88 7.79
C ARG A 75 1.90 30.93 8.03
N ARG A 76 2.19 32.23 7.90
CA ARG A 76 1.13 33.26 7.97
C ARG A 76 0.10 33.12 6.86
N ALA A 77 0.52 32.62 5.69
CA ALA A 77 -0.39 32.24 4.60
C ALA A 77 -1.11 30.89 4.81
N GLY A 78 -0.87 30.21 5.93
CA GLY A 78 -1.47 28.90 6.23
C GLY A 78 -0.85 27.72 5.44
N VAL A 79 0.36 27.89 4.91
CA VAL A 79 1.03 26.89 4.07
C VAL A 79 2.07 26.12 4.90
N PRO A 80 1.99 24.78 4.97
CA PRO A 80 2.99 23.97 5.65
C PRO A 80 4.34 24.04 4.93
N VAL A 81 5.43 24.06 5.70
CA VAL A 81 6.78 24.25 5.18
C VAL A 81 7.69 23.05 5.44
N ASN A 82 8.56 22.78 4.46
CA ASN A 82 9.74 21.97 4.64
C ASN A 82 10.97 22.85 4.42
N VAL A 83 11.76 23.04 5.47
CA VAL A 83 13.02 23.78 5.39
C VAL A 83 14.15 22.78 5.21
N VAL A 84 14.86 22.89 4.10
CA VAL A 84 15.89 21.92 3.71
C VAL A 84 16.97 21.83 4.77
N ASP A 85 17.33 20.61 5.17
CA ASP A 85 18.31 20.28 6.20
C ASP A 85 18.03 20.87 7.61
N ARG A 86 16.80 21.35 7.85
CA ARG A 86 16.39 21.90 9.13
C ARG A 86 15.05 21.30 9.62
N PRO A 87 15.08 20.05 10.14
CA PRO A 87 13.84 19.37 10.57
C PRO A 87 13.11 20.12 11.68
N ALA A 88 13.82 20.77 12.60
CA ALA A 88 13.21 21.58 13.67
C ALA A 88 12.41 22.81 13.17
N MET A 89 12.66 23.25 11.95
CA MET A 89 11.95 24.35 11.28
C MET A 89 10.88 23.85 10.28
N SER A 90 10.70 22.54 10.16
CA SER A 90 9.83 21.93 9.16
C SER A 90 8.53 21.43 9.79
N ASP A 91 7.39 21.65 9.12
CA ASP A 91 6.08 21.15 9.52
C ASP A 91 5.82 19.74 8.96
N PHE A 92 6.57 19.36 7.92
CA PHE A 92 6.55 18.02 7.33
C PHE A 92 7.94 17.61 6.82
N GLN A 93 8.13 16.32 6.62
CA GLN A 93 9.37 15.74 6.10
C GLN A 93 9.18 15.26 4.66
N THR A 94 10.24 15.31 3.85
CA THR A 94 10.28 14.68 2.53
C THR A 94 10.73 13.23 2.70
N PRO A 95 9.88 12.22 2.42
CA PRO A 95 10.26 10.82 2.50
C PRO A 95 11.14 10.39 1.32
N ALA A 96 11.71 9.19 1.39
CA ALA A 96 12.22 8.50 0.21
C ALA A 96 11.03 7.99 -0.62
N ILE A 97 10.97 8.36 -1.91
CA ILE A 97 9.80 8.15 -2.77
C ILE A 97 10.11 7.13 -3.86
N VAL A 98 9.16 6.21 -4.09
CA VAL A 98 9.05 5.39 -5.31
C VAL A 98 7.79 5.84 -6.04
N ASP A 99 7.96 6.41 -7.22
CA ASP A 99 6.87 6.91 -8.05
C ASP A 99 6.61 5.98 -9.24
N ARG A 100 5.34 5.55 -9.39
CA ARG A 100 4.80 4.79 -10.52
C ARG A 100 3.50 5.46 -11.02
N GLY A 101 3.48 6.78 -11.04
CA GLY A 101 2.32 7.56 -11.45
C GLY A 101 1.18 7.52 -10.43
N ALA A 102 0.14 6.73 -10.71
CA ALA A 102 -1.00 6.59 -9.80
C ALA A 102 -0.70 5.77 -8.53
N VAL A 103 0.44 5.10 -8.47
CA VAL A 103 0.93 4.35 -7.29
C VAL A 103 2.20 4.99 -6.79
N VAL A 104 2.18 5.49 -5.57
CA VAL A 104 3.32 6.14 -4.91
C VAL A 104 3.62 5.45 -3.59
N GLY A 105 4.87 5.06 -3.39
CA GLY A 105 5.40 4.57 -2.12
C GLY A 105 6.26 5.64 -1.44
N ALA A 106 6.09 5.81 -0.14
CA ALA A 106 6.83 6.79 0.64
C ALA A 106 7.38 6.15 1.92
N ILE A 107 8.66 6.33 2.19
CA ILE A 107 9.36 5.77 3.35
C ILE A 107 9.98 6.90 4.16
N GLY A 108 9.52 7.06 5.39
CA GLY A 108 10.06 7.99 6.36
C GLY A 108 10.84 7.26 7.46
N THR A 109 11.96 7.84 7.89
CA THR A 109 12.79 7.34 9.01
C THR A 109 12.86 8.35 10.15
N GLY A 110 11.93 9.30 10.20
CA GLY A 110 11.97 10.39 11.20
C GLY A 110 13.21 11.31 11.10
N GLY A 111 13.94 11.28 9.97
CA GLY A 111 15.19 12.00 9.79
C GLY A 111 16.42 11.33 10.42
N SER A 112 16.24 10.24 11.18
CA SER A 112 17.32 9.59 11.95
C SER A 112 18.23 8.70 11.10
N ALA A 113 17.73 8.14 9.99
CA ALA A 113 18.46 7.14 9.20
C ALA A 113 18.22 7.29 7.67
N PRO A 114 18.77 8.35 7.03
CA PRO A 114 18.54 8.58 5.59
C PRO A 114 19.02 7.42 4.70
N LEU A 115 20.15 6.78 5.04
CA LEU A 115 20.68 5.63 4.29
C LEU A 115 19.74 4.42 4.37
N LEU A 116 19.09 4.18 5.52
CA LEU A 116 18.08 3.13 5.65
C LEU A 116 16.87 3.43 4.75
N GLY A 117 16.39 4.67 4.74
CA GLY A 117 15.33 5.11 3.84
C GLY A 117 15.66 4.85 2.37
N THR A 118 16.88 5.19 1.94
CA THR A 118 17.37 4.93 0.58
C THR A 118 17.44 3.43 0.28
N ARG A 119 17.93 2.61 1.20
CA ARG A 119 18.01 1.15 1.02
C ARG A 119 16.62 0.53 0.86
N LEU A 120 15.68 0.90 1.71
CA LEU A 120 14.29 0.40 1.63
C LEU A 120 13.60 0.87 0.35
N ARG A 121 13.80 2.13 -0.04
CA ARG A 121 13.31 2.67 -1.32
C ARG A 121 13.84 1.85 -2.50
N ASN A 122 15.15 1.56 -2.54
CA ASN A 122 15.75 0.78 -3.62
C ASN A 122 15.21 -0.66 -3.67
N ALA A 123 14.92 -1.27 -2.51
CA ALA A 123 14.28 -2.59 -2.45
C ALA A 123 12.87 -2.57 -3.06
N LEU A 124 12.06 -1.56 -2.76
CA LEU A 124 10.74 -1.39 -3.39
C LEU A 124 10.87 -1.09 -4.89
N GLU A 125 11.81 -0.24 -5.28
CA GLU A 125 12.10 0.11 -6.68
C GLU A 125 12.37 -1.14 -7.53
N ALA A 126 13.14 -2.10 -6.97
CA ALA A 126 13.46 -3.36 -7.65
C ALA A 126 12.26 -4.32 -7.75
N GLN A 127 11.31 -4.23 -6.82
CA GLN A 127 10.13 -5.12 -6.78
C GLN A 127 8.93 -4.58 -7.54
N TRP A 128 8.78 -3.27 -7.64
CA TRP A 128 7.61 -2.66 -8.26
C TRP A 128 7.82 -2.49 -9.77
N PRO A 129 6.96 -3.09 -10.61
CA PRO A 129 7.01 -2.88 -12.05
C PRO A 129 6.90 -1.39 -12.42
N GLN A 130 7.59 -0.98 -13.46
CA GLN A 130 7.58 0.42 -13.91
C GLN A 130 6.16 0.90 -14.27
N ARG A 131 5.33 0.00 -14.81
CA ARG A 131 3.95 0.28 -15.21
C ARG A 131 2.89 -0.06 -14.15
N LEU A 132 3.27 -0.11 -12.87
CA LEU A 132 2.32 -0.39 -11.79
C LEU A 132 1.19 0.66 -11.72
N GLY A 133 1.48 1.90 -12.12
CA GLY A 133 0.48 2.97 -12.24
C GLY A 133 -0.62 2.68 -13.27
N ASP A 134 -0.29 1.93 -14.34
CA ASP A 134 -1.27 1.54 -15.37
C ASP A 134 -2.30 0.55 -14.79
N VAL A 135 -1.88 -0.32 -13.88
CA VAL A 135 -2.80 -1.20 -13.14
C VAL A 135 -3.79 -0.38 -12.30
N ALA A 136 -3.31 0.64 -11.58
CA ALA A 136 -4.21 1.52 -10.84
C ALA A 136 -5.15 2.33 -11.76
N ALA A 137 -4.67 2.73 -12.94
CA ALA A 137 -5.49 3.39 -13.96
C ALA A 137 -6.58 2.46 -14.52
N LEU A 138 -6.25 1.18 -14.76
CA LEU A 138 -7.22 0.15 -15.14
C LEU A 138 -8.36 0.06 -14.12
N PHE A 139 -8.03 -0.08 -12.83
CA PHE A 139 -9.04 -0.14 -11.76
C PHE A 139 -9.88 1.12 -11.66
N ARG A 140 -9.26 2.29 -11.83
CA ARG A 140 -9.98 3.58 -11.85
C ARG A 140 -10.99 3.64 -12.98
N ALA A 141 -10.61 3.21 -14.19
CA ALA A 141 -11.50 3.17 -15.36
C ALA A 141 -12.68 2.21 -15.18
N LEU A 142 -12.47 1.09 -14.49
CA LEU A 142 -13.51 0.08 -14.24
C LEU A 142 -14.44 0.41 -13.07
N GLN A 143 -14.06 1.36 -12.20
CA GLN A 143 -14.77 1.64 -10.96
C GLN A 143 -16.28 1.91 -11.12
N PRO A 144 -16.75 2.70 -12.12
CA PRO A 144 -18.18 2.92 -12.34
C PRO A 144 -18.93 1.62 -12.72
N GLU A 145 -18.33 0.82 -13.61
CA GLU A 145 -18.92 -0.44 -14.08
C GLU A 145 -19.01 -1.46 -12.94
N ILE A 146 -17.95 -1.57 -12.13
CA ILE A 146 -17.89 -2.48 -10.98
C ILE A 146 -18.95 -2.12 -9.94
N ARG A 147 -19.11 -0.84 -9.62
CA ARG A 147 -20.14 -0.39 -8.67
C ARG A 147 -21.55 -0.66 -9.16
N ALA A 148 -21.80 -0.50 -10.44
CA ALA A 148 -23.12 -0.73 -11.02
C ALA A 148 -23.47 -2.23 -11.08
N LYS A 149 -22.53 -3.08 -11.47
CA LYS A 149 -22.76 -4.53 -11.67
C LYS A 149 -22.68 -5.36 -10.39
N LEU A 150 -21.86 -4.93 -9.43
CA LEU A 150 -21.55 -5.69 -8.21
C LEU A 150 -21.87 -4.84 -6.97
N PRO A 151 -23.13 -4.73 -6.57
CA PRO A 151 -23.52 -3.98 -5.37
C PRO A 151 -23.02 -4.66 -4.08
N ASP A 152 -22.95 -5.99 -4.06
CA ASP A 152 -22.42 -6.75 -2.95
C ASP A 152 -20.90 -6.56 -2.77
N LEU A 153 -20.46 -6.31 -1.53
CA LEU A 153 -19.05 -6.00 -1.22
C LEU A 153 -18.13 -7.20 -1.41
N ASP A 154 -18.57 -8.39 -1.06
CA ASP A 154 -17.72 -9.59 -1.12
C ASP A 154 -17.58 -10.06 -2.56
N ALA A 155 -18.67 -10.05 -3.34
CA ALA A 155 -18.63 -10.30 -4.78
C ALA A 155 -17.74 -9.28 -5.50
N ARG A 156 -17.83 -7.99 -5.11
CA ARG A 156 -16.97 -6.93 -5.65
C ARG A 156 -15.50 -7.16 -5.34
N ARG A 157 -15.16 -7.52 -4.10
CA ARG A 157 -13.78 -7.83 -3.69
C ARG A 157 -13.22 -9.04 -4.43
N ALA A 158 -14.04 -10.10 -4.60
CA ALA A 158 -13.65 -11.29 -5.35
C ALA A 158 -13.34 -10.96 -6.82
N ALA A 159 -14.21 -10.19 -7.47
CA ALA A 159 -14.03 -9.75 -8.85
C ALA A 159 -12.78 -8.86 -9.02
N LEU A 160 -12.57 -7.89 -8.13
CA LEU A 160 -11.38 -7.04 -8.14
C LEU A 160 -10.10 -7.84 -7.98
N ARG A 161 -10.09 -8.87 -7.13
CA ARG A 161 -8.95 -9.78 -6.99
C ARG A 161 -8.71 -10.60 -8.25
N ALA A 162 -9.75 -11.16 -8.84
CA ALA A 162 -9.63 -11.91 -10.07
C ALA A 162 -8.97 -11.06 -11.16
N VAL A 163 -9.36 -9.79 -11.31
CA VAL A 163 -8.73 -8.84 -12.23
C VAL A 163 -7.28 -8.57 -11.85
N LEU A 164 -7.00 -8.35 -10.56
CA LEU A 164 -5.65 -8.03 -10.07
C LEU A 164 -4.66 -9.19 -10.25
N ASP A 165 -5.12 -10.42 -10.05
CA ASP A 165 -4.30 -11.64 -10.16
C ASP A 165 -4.38 -12.29 -11.56
N GLY A 166 -5.07 -11.65 -12.51
CA GLY A 166 -5.40 -12.19 -13.82
C GLY A 166 -4.73 -11.51 -15.01
N PRO A 167 -5.03 -11.98 -16.22
CA PRO A 167 -4.38 -11.52 -17.45
C PRO A 167 -4.63 -10.04 -17.76
N ALA A 168 -5.67 -9.44 -17.24
CA ALA A 168 -5.94 -8.01 -17.40
C ALA A 168 -4.84 -7.14 -16.75
N THR A 169 -4.35 -7.54 -15.57
CA THR A 169 -3.21 -6.87 -14.92
C THR A 169 -1.91 -7.09 -15.70
N GLU A 170 -1.68 -8.27 -16.24
CA GLU A 170 -0.51 -8.56 -17.08
C GLU A 170 -0.50 -7.69 -18.35
N ALA A 171 -1.64 -7.54 -19.02
CA ALA A 171 -1.78 -6.65 -20.18
C ALA A 171 -1.53 -5.17 -19.81
N ALA A 172 -2.04 -4.70 -18.67
CA ALA A 172 -1.76 -3.35 -18.18
C ALA A 172 -0.26 -3.15 -17.90
N LEU A 173 0.40 -4.12 -17.26
CA LEU A 173 1.85 -4.08 -17.01
C LEU A 173 2.67 -4.14 -18.32
N ALA A 174 2.18 -4.79 -19.36
CA ALA A 174 2.76 -4.78 -20.68
C ALA A 174 2.55 -3.44 -21.43
N GLY A 175 1.61 -2.59 -20.95
CA GLY A 175 1.28 -1.30 -21.53
C GLY A 175 0.12 -1.33 -22.53
N ASP A 176 -0.56 -2.46 -22.68
CA ASP A 176 -1.76 -2.57 -23.49
C ASP A 176 -3.02 -2.35 -22.65
N MET A 177 -3.37 -1.08 -22.48
CA MET A 177 -4.55 -0.69 -21.70
C MET A 177 -5.86 -1.08 -22.42
N GLY A 178 -5.84 -1.17 -23.76
CA GLY A 178 -7.00 -1.59 -24.54
C GLY A 178 -7.35 -3.04 -24.25
N GLU A 179 -6.36 -3.94 -24.36
CA GLU A 179 -6.50 -5.35 -24.02
C GLU A 179 -6.83 -5.54 -22.54
N ALA A 180 -6.14 -4.82 -21.65
CA ALA A 180 -6.39 -4.87 -20.20
C ALA A 180 -7.86 -4.59 -19.85
N LEU A 181 -8.45 -3.54 -20.44
CA LEU A 181 -9.86 -3.19 -20.25
C LEU A 181 -10.80 -4.24 -20.82
N ALA A 182 -10.51 -4.77 -22.01
CA ALA A 182 -11.32 -5.82 -22.65
C ALA A 182 -11.34 -7.09 -21.79
N LEU A 183 -10.18 -7.57 -21.36
CA LEU A 183 -10.03 -8.74 -20.50
C LEU A 183 -10.73 -8.54 -19.15
N ALA A 184 -10.52 -7.39 -18.50
CA ALA A 184 -11.16 -7.10 -17.22
C ALA A 184 -12.70 -7.08 -17.33
N ARG A 185 -13.25 -6.48 -18.40
CA ARG A 185 -14.69 -6.48 -18.65
C ARG A 185 -15.25 -7.88 -18.91
N MET A 186 -14.50 -8.70 -19.65
CA MET A 186 -14.87 -10.10 -19.86
C MET A 186 -14.92 -10.85 -18.53
N MET A 187 -13.93 -10.68 -17.66
CA MET A 187 -13.88 -11.29 -16.31
C MET A 187 -15.02 -10.82 -15.41
N LEU A 188 -15.40 -9.53 -15.49
CA LEU A 188 -16.50 -8.96 -14.72
C LEU A 188 -17.87 -9.44 -15.23
N ASN A 189 -18.00 -9.72 -16.52
CA ASN A 189 -19.26 -10.22 -17.11
C ASN A 189 -19.44 -11.74 -16.92
N HIS A 190 -18.33 -12.46 -16.82
CA HIS A 190 -18.29 -13.91 -16.63
C HIS A 190 -17.42 -14.24 -15.41
N PRO A 191 -17.86 -13.89 -14.20
CA PRO A 191 -17.07 -14.16 -13.00
C PRO A 191 -16.92 -15.67 -12.82
N THR A 192 -15.68 -16.13 -12.88
CA THR A 192 -15.38 -17.49 -12.47
C THR A 192 -15.46 -17.53 -10.95
N PRO A 193 -16.30 -18.40 -10.37
CA PRO A 193 -16.37 -18.50 -8.92
C PRO A 193 -14.97 -18.79 -8.36
N PRO A 194 -14.51 -18.07 -7.35
CA PRO A 194 -13.23 -18.36 -6.74
C PRO A 194 -13.24 -19.78 -6.16
N VAL A 195 -12.18 -20.53 -6.41
CA VAL A 195 -12.00 -21.86 -5.82
C VAL A 195 -11.48 -21.66 -4.40
N GLY A 196 -12.36 -21.84 -3.41
CA GLY A 196 -11.96 -21.79 -2.02
C GLY A 196 -10.98 -22.90 -1.66
N ARG A 197 -10.09 -22.61 -0.72
CA ARG A 197 -9.11 -23.58 -0.26
C ARG A 197 -8.87 -23.40 1.24
N LEU A 198 -8.62 -24.53 1.89
CA LEU A 198 -8.19 -24.56 3.28
C LEU A 198 -6.71 -24.91 3.34
N TRP A 199 -5.93 -24.11 4.03
CA TRP A 199 -4.53 -24.39 4.34
C TRP A 199 -4.34 -24.55 5.84
N ARG A 200 -3.45 -25.46 6.21
CA ARG A 200 -2.91 -25.59 7.56
C ARG A 200 -1.48 -25.05 7.57
N LEU A 201 -1.21 -24.12 8.46
CA LEU A 201 0.13 -23.60 8.74
C LEU A 201 0.47 -23.92 10.18
N GLN A 202 1.51 -24.74 10.41
CA GLN A 202 2.12 -24.85 11.74
C GLN A 202 2.88 -23.56 11.99
N ALA A 203 2.59 -22.87 13.10
CA ALA A 203 3.34 -21.67 13.47
C ALA A 203 4.80 -22.03 13.70
N PRO A 204 5.76 -21.43 12.98
CA PRO A 204 7.17 -21.68 13.22
C PRO A 204 7.62 -20.99 14.52
N SER A 205 8.74 -21.43 15.08
CA SER A 205 9.39 -20.78 16.22
C SER A 205 9.97 -19.41 15.86
N ASP A 206 10.32 -19.22 14.58
CA ASP A 206 10.80 -17.97 14.00
C ASP A 206 10.04 -17.73 12.68
N VAL A 207 9.52 -16.54 12.50
CA VAL A 207 8.78 -16.15 11.29
C VAL A 207 9.64 -16.21 10.02
N GLU A 208 10.95 -16.09 10.14
CA GLU A 208 11.90 -16.21 9.02
C GLU A 208 11.97 -17.64 8.45
N LEU A 209 11.51 -18.64 9.20
CA LEU A 209 11.43 -20.04 8.74
C LEU A 209 10.21 -20.30 7.85
N LEU A 210 9.38 -19.29 7.56
CA LEU A 210 8.28 -19.45 6.62
C LEU A 210 8.77 -19.69 5.20
N SER A 211 8.19 -20.70 4.56
CA SER A 211 8.41 -20.86 3.14
C SER A 211 7.82 -19.70 2.34
N LEU A 212 8.41 -19.39 1.17
CA LEU A 212 7.85 -18.41 0.22
C LEU A 212 6.41 -18.75 -0.18
N ARG A 213 6.04 -20.03 -0.15
CA ARG A 213 4.67 -20.48 -0.41
C ARG A 213 3.74 -20.05 0.73
N ALA A 214 4.13 -20.28 1.98
CA ALA A 214 3.35 -19.89 3.15
C ALA A 214 3.16 -18.36 3.18
N LEU A 215 4.21 -17.59 2.93
CA LEU A 215 4.16 -16.14 2.86
C LEU A 215 3.17 -15.64 1.79
N ARG A 216 3.22 -16.21 0.58
CA ARG A 216 2.27 -15.86 -0.50
C ARG A 216 0.83 -16.23 -0.18
N VAL A 217 0.60 -17.36 0.48
CA VAL A 217 -0.74 -17.80 0.88
C VAL A 217 -1.29 -16.89 1.98
N LEU A 218 -0.50 -16.56 3.01
CA LEU A 218 -0.89 -15.60 4.05
C LEU A 218 -1.25 -14.23 3.47
N GLY A 219 -0.43 -13.73 2.54
CA GLY A 219 -0.67 -12.45 1.86
C GLY A 219 -1.92 -12.43 0.97
N ARG A 220 -2.55 -13.59 0.68
CA ARG A 220 -3.76 -13.72 -0.16
C ARG A 220 -4.97 -14.28 0.59
N ALA A 221 -4.78 -14.69 1.84
CA ALA A 221 -5.85 -15.30 2.64
C ALA A 221 -7.02 -14.34 2.87
N ASP A 222 -8.24 -14.83 2.73
CA ASP A 222 -9.46 -14.10 3.08
C ASP A 222 -9.76 -14.20 4.56
N ARG A 223 -9.43 -15.36 5.13
CA ARG A 223 -9.61 -15.66 6.55
C ARG A 223 -8.37 -16.25 7.16
N ILE A 224 -8.04 -15.77 8.34
CA ILE A 224 -7.03 -16.34 9.22
C ILE A 224 -7.75 -16.86 10.46
N VAL A 225 -7.63 -18.17 10.69
CA VAL A 225 -8.17 -18.82 11.89
C VAL A 225 -6.98 -19.17 12.77
N ALA A 226 -6.86 -18.48 13.89
CA ALA A 226 -5.72 -18.64 14.81
C ALA A 226 -6.14 -18.32 16.24
N ARG A 227 -5.56 -19.02 17.20
CA ARG A 227 -5.73 -18.67 18.64
C ARG A 227 -5.09 -17.32 18.96
N PRO A 228 -5.53 -16.63 20.02
CA PRO A 228 -4.92 -15.38 20.48
C PRO A 228 -3.41 -15.52 20.80
N ALA A 229 -2.95 -16.75 21.12
CA ALA A 229 -1.54 -17.05 21.37
C ALA A 229 -0.66 -17.13 20.11
N ALA A 230 -1.23 -16.99 18.90
CA ALA A 230 -0.44 -17.01 17.67
C ALA A 230 0.53 -15.81 17.64
N PRO A 231 1.78 -16.01 17.16
CA PRO A 231 2.78 -14.94 17.09
C PRO A 231 2.28 -13.72 16.33
N ALA A 232 2.40 -12.54 16.93
CA ALA A 232 1.89 -11.30 16.34
C ALA A 232 2.61 -10.93 15.04
N ASP A 233 3.90 -11.19 14.93
CA ASP A 233 4.72 -11.00 13.74
C ASP A 233 4.25 -11.90 12.58
N LEU A 234 3.91 -13.18 12.86
CA LEU A 234 3.30 -14.08 11.89
C LEU A 234 1.96 -13.53 11.38
N LEU A 235 1.12 -13.03 12.27
CA LEU A 235 -0.18 -12.46 11.91
C LEU A 235 -0.06 -11.17 11.09
N THR A 236 1.03 -10.40 11.22
CA THR A 236 1.27 -9.19 10.42
C THR A 236 1.58 -9.47 8.96
N LEU A 237 2.02 -10.70 8.62
CA LEU A 237 2.29 -11.14 7.25
C LEU A 237 1.00 -11.47 6.47
N ALA A 238 -0.11 -11.69 7.18
CA ALA A 238 -1.40 -11.83 6.54
C ALA A 238 -1.91 -10.47 6.04
N ARG A 239 -2.77 -10.50 5.03
CA ARG A 239 -3.45 -9.29 4.57
C ARG A 239 -4.09 -8.54 5.73
N ARG A 240 -3.98 -7.21 5.71
CA ARG A 240 -4.51 -6.36 6.78
C ARG A 240 -6.04 -6.42 6.88
N ASP A 241 -6.71 -6.65 5.76
CA ASP A 241 -8.16 -6.78 5.63
C ASP A 241 -8.66 -8.23 5.67
N ALA A 242 -7.78 -9.22 5.93
CA ALA A 242 -8.20 -10.59 6.18
C ALA A 242 -9.04 -10.66 7.46
N PHE A 243 -10.17 -11.37 7.38
CA PHE A 243 -10.99 -11.61 8.57
C PHE A 243 -10.25 -12.56 9.51
N ARG A 244 -10.21 -12.23 10.80
CA ARG A 244 -9.55 -13.03 11.84
C ARG A 244 -10.58 -13.60 12.78
N SER A 245 -10.46 -14.88 13.10
CA SER A 245 -11.33 -15.60 14.03
C SER A 245 -10.53 -16.56 14.90
N ASP A 246 -11.02 -16.84 16.11
CA ASP A 246 -10.52 -17.90 16.95
C ASP A 246 -11.05 -19.27 16.42
N PRO A 247 -10.28 -20.35 16.49
CA PRO A 247 -10.78 -21.70 16.20
C PRO A 247 -11.97 -22.12 17.08
N GLU A 248 -12.09 -21.57 18.28
CA GLU A 248 -13.21 -21.83 19.18
C GLU A 248 -14.52 -21.20 18.71
N ASP A 249 -14.45 -20.14 17.90
CA ASP A 249 -15.61 -19.49 17.27
C ASP A 249 -16.10 -20.22 16.00
N GLY A 250 -15.37 -21.25 15.55
CA GLY A 250 -15.64 -21.99 14.31
C GLY A 250 -15.49 -23.49 14.46
N SER A 251 -16.33 -24.22 13.74
CA SER A 251 -16.25 -25.68 13.60
C SER A 251 -15.70 -26.06 12.22
N GLY A 252 -15.42 -27.34 12.01
CA GLY A 252 -15.07 -27.86 10.71
C GLY A 252 -16.16 -27.57 9.65
N ALA A 253 -17.44 -27.52 10.05
CA ALA A 253 -18.53 -27.09 9.17
C ALA A 253 -18.42 -25.62 8.77
N THR A 254 -17.98 -24.75 9.67
CA THR A 254 -17.73 -23.33 9.38
C THR A 254 -16.60 -23.17 8.36
N LEU A 255 -15.49 -23.90 8.54
CA LEU A 255 -14.37 -23.90 7.58
C LEU A 255 -14.83 -24.39 6.20
N ALA A 256 -15.62 -25.46 6.16
CA ALA A 256 -16.18 -26.01 4.92
C ALA A 256 -17.11 -25.02 4.21
N ALA A 257 -17.96 -24.31 4.97
CA ALA A 257 -18.84 -23.29 4.42
C ALA A 257 -18.08 -22.14 3.78
N TRP A 258 -17.02 -21.64 4.42
CA TRP A 258 -16.19 -20.57 3.86
C TRP A 258 -15.47 -21.02 2.57
N VAL A 259 -14.93 -22.23 2.56
CA VAL A 259 -14.30 -22.78 1.36
C VAL A 259 -15.31 -22.98 0.25
N ALA A 260 -16.53 -23.45 0.53
CA ALA A 260 -17.61 -23.57 -0.44
C ALA A 260 -18.01 -22.21 -1.04
N GLN A 261 -17.85 -21.12 -0.28
CA GLN A 261 -18.03 -19.74 -0.75
C GLN A 261 -16.85 -19.21 -1.57
N GLY A 262 -15.85 -20.05 -1.85
CA GLY A 262 -14.67 -19.65 -2.61
C GLY A 262 -13.59 -18.91 -1.81
N GLN A 263 -13.67 -18.91 -0.48
CA GLN A 263 -12.73 -18.17 0.35
C GLN A 263 -11.41 -18.95 0.55
N ALA A 264 -10.32 -18.19 0.60
CA ALA A 264 -8.98 -18.67 0.96
C ALA A 264 -8.83 -18.65 2.48
N VAL A 265 -8.86 -19.79 3.12
CA VAL A 265 -8.82 -19.93 4.59
C VAL A 265 -7.47 -20.50 5.02
N VAL A 266 -6.78 -19.83 5.94
CA VAL A 266 -5.55 -20.34 6.57
C VAL A 266 -5.81 -20.58 8.05
N ARG A 267 -5.71 -21.84 8.48
CA ARG A 267 -5.72 -22.25 9.87
C ARG A 267 -4.28 -22.30 10.36
N ILE A 268 -3.93 -21.42 11.29
CA ILE A 268 -2.62 -21.41 11.95
C ILE A 268 -2.73 -22.23 13.23
N VAL A 269 -1.88 -23.24 13.35
CA VAL A 269 -1.78 -24.15 14.51
C VAL A 269 -0.56 -23.76 15.31
N VAL A 270 -0.69 -23.55 16.61
CA VAL A 270 0.40 -23.13 17.52
C VAL A 270 0.80 -24.30 18.43
N GLY A 271 2.09 -24.66 18.38
CA GLY A 271 2.60 -25.78 19.18
C GLY A 271 1.83 -27.08 18.92
N ASP A 272 1.50 -27.79 19.99
CA ASP A 272 0.77 -29.08 19.97
C ASP A 272 -0.74 -28.89 20.21
N GLU A 273 -1.30 -27.71 19.89
CA GLU A 273 -2.73 -27.48 20.09
C GLU A 273 -3.57 -28.47 19.27
N PRO A 274 -4.66 -29.02 19.83
CA PRO A 274 -5.56 -29.88 19.07
C PRO A 274 -6.27 -29.05 17.98
N ALA A 275 -6.17 -29.50 16.73
CA ALA A 275 -6.85 -28.89 15.58
C ALA A 275 -8.14 -29.67 15.27
N THR A 276 -9.06 -29.68 16.23
CA THR A 276 -10.34 -30.41 16.12
C THR A 276 -11.18 -29.92 14.95
N ASP A 277 -11.18 -28.62 14.70
CA ASP A 277 -11.82 -27.95 13.58
C ASP A 277 -11.32 -28.49 12.22
N LEU A 278 -10.02 -28.77 12.08
CA LEU A 278 -9.45 -29.39 10.87
C LEU A 278 -9.85 -30.85 10.74
N ALA A 279 -9.89 -31.61 11.84
CA ALA A 279 -10.35 -33.01 11.82
C ALA A 279 -11.83 -33.12 11.46
N GLU A 280 -12.67 -32.23 11.98
CA GLU A 280 -14.09 -32.12 11.61
C GLU A 280 -14.27 -31.75 10.14
N ALA A 281 -13.49 -30.77 9.63
CA ALA A 281 -13.52 -30.38 8.22
C ALA A 281 -13.14 -31.56 7.31
N GLN A 282 -12.13 -32.36 7.72
CA GLN A 282 -11.72 -33.55 7.00
C GLN A 282 -12.82 -34.63 6.98
N ALA A 283 -13.54 -34.82 8.08
CA ALA A 283 -14.68 -35.72 8.14
C ALA A 283 -15.84 -35.28 7.19
N LEU A 284 -15.93 -34.00 6.88
CA LEU A 284 -16.85 -33.43 5.90
C LEU A 284 -16.28 -33.43 4.46
N GLY A 285 -15.13 -34.08 4.23
CA GLY A 285 -14.49 -34.22 2.90
C GLY A 285 -13.59 -33.05 2.51
N LEU A 286 -13.34 -32.09 3.40
CA LEU A 286 -12.46 -30.95 3.16
C LEU A 286 -11.05 -31.20 3.74
N THR A 287 -10.09 -31.48 2.90
CA THR A 287 -8.70 -31.67 3.34
C THR A 287 -7.91 -30.37 3.32
N ALA A 288 -7.28 -30.03 4.44
CA ALA A 288 -6.40 -28.90 4.53
C ALA A 288 -5.05 -29.18 3.83
N ILE A 289 -4.60 -28.23 3.04
CA ILE A 289 -3.29 -28.29 2.37
C ILE A 289 -2.24 -27.80 3.38
N ALA A 290 -1.28 -28.67 3.74
CA ALA A 290 -0.18 -28.28 4.60
C ALA A 290 0.74 -27.26 3.91
N LEU A 291 1.06 -26.18 4.62
CA LEU A 291 2.07 -25.22 4.21
C LEU A 291 3.41 -25.60 4.84
N PRO A 292 4.46 -25.82 4.04
CA PRO A 292 5.77 -26.16 4.56
C PRO A 292 6.39 -24.97 5.29
N ILE A 293 7.10 -25.24 6.36
CA ILE A 293 8.05 -24.35 7.03
C ILE A 293 9.45 -24.90 6.81
N ALA A 294 10.47 -24.06 6.94
CA ALA A 294 11.86 -24.53 6.94
C ALA A 294 12.17 -25.20 8.28
N ASP A 295 13.03 -26.20 8.25
CA ASP A 295 13.52 -26.89 9.43
C ASP A 295 14.58 -26.04 10.18
#